data_f13630d97ed7a7fb2866c42f7d57a90a
#
_entry.id   f13630d97ed7a7fb2866c42f7d57a90a
#
_cell.length_a   1.000
_cell.length_b   1.000
_cell.length_c   1.000
_cell.angle_alpha   90.00
_cell.angle_beta   90.00
_cell.angle_gamma   90.00
#
_symmetry.space_group_name_H-M   'P 1'
#
loop_
_entity.id
_entity.type
_entity.pdbx_description
1 polymer ?
#
loop_
_entity_poly.entity_id
_entity_poly.type
_entity_poly.pdbx_seq_one_letter_code
_entity_poly.pdbx_strand_id
1 'polypeptide(L)'
;MIKVEPVTGELVRHMAATHNGLNPVFFSCNRGKKSIALDLKSEEGKEILFKLAEDADVFMQNFRPGAIDRMGFSEKVIRKINKNIIYVSISGFGNNGPYANSRVYDPIIQALSGATDIQADRETGQPKMFRIIIADKVTSLTAAQAISSALFAREKKGISQHIELSMLDSMLSFFWPEGMAGIVFAENEVDVRKLQGSQDLIYKAQDKYITAGAVSD
;
A
#
# COMPACT_ATOMS: atom_id res chain seq x y z
N MET A 1 -14.40 11.96 2.08
CA MET A 1 -12.91 12.02 2.09
C MET A 1 -12.46 13.28 1.38
N ILE A 2 -11.49 13.99 1.95
CA ILE A 2 -10.86 15.17 1.35
C ILE A 2 -9.43 14.77 0.99
N LYS A 3 -9.03 15.02 -0.25
CA LYS A 3 -7.68 14.83 -0.75
C LYS A 3 -6.99 16.19 -0.79
N VAL A 4 -5.90 16.30 -0.05
CA VAL A 4 -5.00 17.46 -0.11
C VAL A 4 -3.85 17.13 -1.05
N GLU A 5 -3.61 17.99 -2.02
CA GLU A 5 -2.56 17.80 -3.02
C GLU A 5 -1.80 19.11 -3.28
N PRO A 6 -0.58 19.06 -3.82
CA PRO A 6 0.15 20.28 -4.17
C PRO A 6 -0.60 21.07 -5.24
N VAL A 7 -0.30 22.37 -5.36
CA VAL A 7 -0.94 23.27 -6.35
C VAL A 7 -0.78 22.76 -7.78
N THR A 8 0.31 22.04 -8.07
CA THR A 8 0.56 21.40 -9.37
C THR A 8 -0.22 20.11 -9.58
N GLY A 9 -0.99 19.66 -8.59
CA GLY A 9 -1.62 18.34 -8.59
C GLY A 9 -0.65 17.22 -8.18
N GLU A 10 -1.20 16.06 -7.83
CA GLU A 10 -0.40 14.87 -7.51
C GLU A 10 0.19 14.20 -8.75
N LEU A 11 1.25 13.42 -8.54
CA LEU A 11 2.00 12.74 -9.59
C LEU A 11 1.10 11.86 -10.49
N VAL A 12 0.15 11.13 -9.93
CA VAL A 12 -0.72 10.20 -10.68
C VAL A 12 -1.57 10.93 -11.74
N ARG A 13 -1.84 12.23 -11.59
CA ARG A 13 -2.51 13.03 -12.63
C ARG A 13 -1.76 13.05 -13.94
N HIS A 14 -0.43 12.90 -13.86
CA HIS A 14 0.49 13.05 -14.99
C HIS A 14 1.11 11.71 -15.43
N MET A 15 0.78 10.60 -14.75
CA MET A 15 1.25 9.26 -15.09
C MET A 15 0.27 8.57 -16.05
N ALA A 16 0.79 7.67 -16.88
CA ALA A 16 0.03 6.91 -17.86
C ALA A 16 -0.62 7.76 -18.98
N ALA A 17 -1.42 7.10 -19.81
CA ALA A 17 -2.11 7.76 -20.91
C ALA A 17 -3.16 8.76 -20.40
N THR A 18 -3.18 9.95 -20.98
CA THR A 18 -4.18 10.97 -20.69
C THR A 18 -4.95 11.32 -21.96
N HIS A 19 -6.23 11.66 -21.81
CA HIS A 19 -7.05 12.23 -22.87
C HIS A 19 -7.66 13.54 -22.38
N ASN A 20 -7.37 14.65 -23.07
CA ASN A 20 -7.79 15.99 -22.65
C ASN A 20 -7.47 16.32 -21.19
N GLY A 21 -6.27 15.96 -20.71
CA GLY A 21 -5.86 16.15 -19.33
C GLY A 21 -6.49 15.17 -18.30
N LEU A 22 -7.29 14.23 -18.77
CA LEU A 22 -7.94 13.24 -17.93
C LEU A 22 -7.12 11.95 -17.88
N ASN A 23 -6.83 11.49 -16.68
CA ASN A 23 -6.10 10.24 -16.42
C ASN A 23 -7.06 9.20 -15.82
N PRO A 24 -7.32 8.06 -16.49
CA PRO A 24 -8.23 7.04 -15.99
C PRO A 24 -7.81 6.43 -14.64
N VAL A 25 -6.52 6.29 -14.40
CA VAL A 25 -6.00 5.77 -13.12
C VAL A 25 -6.31 6.75 -11.99
N PHE A 26 -6.06 8.04 -12.22
CA PHE A 26 -6.40 9.07 -11.24
C PHE A 26 -7.89 9.08 -10.91
N PHE A 27 -8.76 9.02 -11.91
CA PHE A 27 -10.21 8.97 -11.69
C PHE A 27 -10.64 7.74 -10.90
N SER A 28 -10.15 6.57 -11.28
CA SER A 28 -10.53 5.31 -10.63
C SER A 28 -10.14 5.32 -9.15
N CYS A 29 -8.95 5.84 -8.84
CA CYS A 29 -8.45 5.88 -7.47
C CYS A 29 -9.06 7.02 -6.62
N ASN A 30 -9.70 8.03 -7.24
CA ASN A 30 -10.17 9.22 -6.53
C ASN A 30 -11.69 9.43 -6.60
N ARG A 31 -12.45 8.43 -6.99
CA ARG A 31 -13.92 8.52 -7.06
C ARG A 31 -14.51 8.91 -5.71
N GLY A 32 -15.42 9.89 -5.72
CA GLY A 32 -16.10 10.37 -4.51
C GLY A 32 -15.25 11.20 -3.54
N LYS A 33 -13.98 11.47 -3.86
CA LYS A 33 -13.14 12.35 -3.06
C LYS A 33 -13.36 13.81 -3.47
N LYS A 34 -13.42 14.70 -2.50
CA LYS A 34 -13.24 16.14 -2.71
C LYS A 34 -11.75 16.42 -2.78
N SER A 35 -11.32 17.34 -3.63
CA SER A 35 -9.90 17.74 -3.74
C SER A 35 -9.72 19.20 -3.35
N ILE A 36 -8.61 19.48 -2.69
CA ILE A 36 -8.13 20.82 -2.40
C ILE A 36 -6.62 20.87 -2.71
N ALA A 37 -6.21 21.89 -3.47
CA ALA A 37 -4.81 22.14 -3.77
C ALA A 37 -4.27 23.18 -2.78
N LEU A 38 -3.20 22.84 -2.02
CA LEU A 38 -2.60 23.70 -1.03
C LEU A 38 -1.08 23.76 -1.21
N ASP A 39 -0.51 24.94 -1.04
CA ASP A 39 0.92 25.07 -0.83
C ASP A 39 1.22 24.90 0.67
N LEU A 40 1.59 23.70 1.07
CA LEU A 40 1.93 23.38 2.46
C LEU A 40 3.28 23.96 2.92
N LYS A 41 3.96 24.76 2.10
CA LYS A 41 5.14 25.54 2.50
C LYS A 41 4.73 26.93 2.98
N SER A 42 3.57 27.44 2.56
CA SER A 42 3.03 28.70 3.03
C SER A 42 2.32 28.53 4.38
N GLU A 43 2.29 29.56 5.18
CA GLU A 43 1.58 29.52 6.48
C GLU A 43 0.07 29.42 6.28
N GLU A 44 -0.48 30.08 5.26
CA GLU A 44 -1.91 30.02 4.92
C GLU A 44 -2.32 28.60 4.52
N GLY A 45 -1.49 27.92 3.72
CA GLY A 45 -1.73 26.52 3.34
C GLY A 45 -1.70 25.57 4.53
N LYS A 46 -0.79 25.80 5.48
CA LYS A 46 -0.73 25.05 6.75
C LYS A 46 -1.96 25.29 7.61
N GLU A 47 -2.37 26.55 7.78
CA GLU A 47 -3.56 26.89 8.55
C GLU A 47 -4.82 26.23 8.01
N ILE A 48 -4.98 26.19 6.69
CA ILE A 48 -6.10 25.49 6.06
C ILE A 48 -6.05 23.98 6.36
N LEU A 49 -4.88 23.35 6.28
CA LEU A 49 -4.74 21.94 6.60
C LEU A 49 -5.03 21.66 8.08
N PHE A 50 -4.61 22.52 8.98
CA PHE A 50 -4.92 22.39 10.41
C PHE A 50 -6.43 22.50 10.67
N LYS A 51 -7.11 23.46 10.05
CA LYS A 51 -8.59 23.57 10.13
C LYS A 51 -9.29 22.31 9.61
N LEU A 52 -8.79 21.72 8.53
CA LEU A 52 -9.33 20.45 8.04
C LEU A 52 -9.10 19.29 9.01
N ALA A 53 -8.02 19.32 9.76
CA ALA A 53 -7.69 18.27 10.73
C ALA A 53 -8.52 18.37 12.03
N GLU A 54 -9.03 19.55 12.38
CA GLU A 54 -9.86 19.77 13.59
C GLU A 54 -11.07 18.83 13.62
N ASP A 55 -11.76 18.68 12.50
CA ASP A 55 -12.98 17.88 12.36
C ASP A 55 -12.77 16.53 11.65
N ALA A 56 -11.53 16.19 11.33
CA ALA A 56 -11.24 14.95 10.62
C ALA A 56 -11.23 13.73 11.56
N ASP A 57 -11.82 12.64 11.12
CA ASP A 57 -11.72 11.35 11.81
C ASP A 57 -10.35 10.69 11.62
N VAL A 58 -9.76 10.89 10.44
CA VAL A 58 -8.53 10.24 10.02
C VAL A 58 -7.64 11.23 9.29
N PHE A 59 -6.38 11.31 9.68
CA PHE A 59 -5.32 11.98 8.95
C PHE A 59 -4.36 10.93 8.40
N MET A 60 -4.27 10.81 7.07
CA MET A 60 -3.44 9.81 6.42
C MET A 60 -2.40 10.47 5.52
N GLN A 61 -1.17 9.97 5.60
CA GLN A 61 -0.07 10.42 4.77
C GLN A 61 0.85 9.26 4.38
N ASN A 62 1.53 9.39 3.25
CA ASN A 62 2.52 8.43 2.75
C ASN A 62 3.84 9.10 2.35
N PHE A 63 4.23 10.14 3.05
CA PHE A 63 5.54 10.77 2.90
C PHE A 63 6.64 9.87 3.44
N ARG A 64 7.86 10.08 2.97
CA ARG A 64 9.02 9.41 3.55
C ARG A 64 9.16 9.73 5.04
N PRO A 65 9.68 8.80 5.85
CA PRO A 65 9.88 9.04 7.27
C PRO A 65 10.55 10.38 7.56
N GLY A 66 10.02 11.11 8.52
CA GLY A 66 10.48 12.44 8.91
C GLY A 66 10.13 13.59 7.95
N ALA A 67 9.63 13.34 6.75
CA ALA A 67 9.27 14.42 5.83
C ALA A 67 8.04 15.20 6.31
N ILE A 68 7.01 14.50 6.73
CA ILE A 68 5.78 15.10 7.27
C ILE A 68 6.06 15.91 8.54
N ASP A 69 7.01 15.45 9.37
CA ASP A 69 7.41 16.14 10.60
C ASP A 69 8.08 17.48 10.28
N ARG A 70 9.00 17.49 9.29
CA ARG A 70 9.65 18.72 8.82
C ARG A 70 8.68 19.71 8.21
N MET A 71 7.55 19.24 7.67
CA MET A 71 6.48 20.09 7.15
C MET A 71 5.59 20.66 8.28
N GLY A 72 5.75 20.18 9.52
CA GLY A 72 4.98 20.64 10.68
C GLY A 72 3.71 19.84 10.97
N PHE A 73 3.50 18.70 10.33
CA PHE A 73 2.29 17.88 10.44
C PHE A 73 2.55 16.51 11.08
N SER A 74 3.49 16.45 12.05
CA SER A 74 3.74 15.24 12.81
C SER A 74 2.48 14.77 13.56
N GLU A 75 2.46 13.47 13.89
CA GLU A 75 1.37 12.89 14.69
C GLU A 75 1.11 13.69 15.96
N LYS A 76 2.17 14.10 16.67
CA LYS A 76 2.08 14.89 17.90
C LYS A 76 1.45 16.26 17.67
N VAL A 77 1.72 16.91 16.54
CA VAL A 77 1.15 18.21 16.19
C VAL A 77 -0.32 18.07 15.86
N ILE A 78 -0.67 17.14 15.00
CA ILE A 78 -2.06 16.91 14.59
C ILE A 78 -2.92 16.48 15.78
N ARG A 79 -2.42 15.63 16.67
CA ARG A 79 -3.15 15.23 17.89
C ARG A 79 -3.32 16.32 18.93
N LYS A 80 -2.48 17.35 18.94
CA LYS A 80 -2.73 18.53 19.77
C LYS A 80 -3.97 19.30 19.30
N ILE A 81 -4.24 19.29 18.00
CA ILE A 81 -5.39 19.95 17.39
C ILE A 81 -6.65 19.08 17.57
N ASN A 82 -6.54 17.79 17.26
CA ASN A 82 -7.64 16.83 17.37
C ASN A 82 -7.18 15.56 18.09
N LYS A 83 -7.50 15.44 19.37
CA LYS A 83 -7.09 14.31 20.22
C LYS A 83 -7.71 12.97 19.79
N ASN A 84 -8.83 13.01 19.09
CA ASN A 84 -9.59 11.84 18.68
C ASN A 84 -9.22 11.34 17.27
N ILE A 85 -8.34 12.04 16.59
CA ILE A 85 -7.96 11.70 15.22
C ILE A 85 -7.16 10.39 15.16
N ILE A 86 -7.47 9.54 14.20
CA ILE A 86 -6.63 8.41 13.86
C ILE A 86 -5.57 8.91 12.89
N TYR A 87 -4.30 8.84 13.30
CA TYR A 87 -3.19 9.22 12.45
C TYR A 87 -2.62 8.00 11.72
N VAL A 88 -2.44 8.07 10.40
CA VAL A 88 -1.98 6.96 9.58
C VAL A 88 -0.72 7.36 8.82
N SER A 89 0.35 6.62 9.04
CA SER A 89 1.62 6.76 8.33
C SER A 89 1.88 5.52 7.49
N ILE A 90 2.04 5.71 6.18
CA ILE A 90 2.41 4.64 5.26
C ILE A 90 3.82 4.92 4.75
N SER A 91 4.70 3.93 4.84
CA SER A 91 6.07 4.02 4.33
C SER A 91 6.47 2.72 3.63
N GLY A 92 7.57 2.73 2.87
CA GLY A 92 8.03 1.55 2.16
C GLY A 92 8.45 0.41 3.08
N PHE A 93 9.23 0.75 4.12
CA PHE A 93 9.91 -0.22 4.98
C PHE A 93 9.65 -0.03 6.48
N GLY A 94 8.66 0.78 6.84
CA GLY A 94 8.47 1.18 8.24
C GLY A 94 9.43 2.29 8.68
N ASN A 95 9.37 2.64 9.96
CA ASN A 95 10.17 3.73 10.54
C ASN A 95 11.52 3.25 11.11
N ASN A 96 11.76 1.95 11.18
CA ASN A 96 12.94 1.33 11.77
C ASN A 96 13.64 0.41 10.77
N GLY A 97 14.90 0.09 11.06
CA GLY A 97 15.70 -0.83 10.25
C GLY A 97 16.54 -0.14 9.17
N PRO A 98 17.39 -0.93 8.48
CA PRO A 98 18.41 -0.38 7.56
C PRO A 98 17.82 0.30 6.33
N TYR A 99 16.60 -0.04 5.93
CA TYR A 99 15.93 0.51 4.75
C TYR A 99 14.93 1.63 5.05
N ALA A 100 14.72 2.00 6.31
CA ALA A 100 13.68 2.97 6.72
C ALA A 100 13.71 4.28 5.90
N ASN A 101 14.91 4.79 5.56
CA ASN A 101 15.09 6.02 4.80
C ASN A 101 15.25 5.80 3.27
N SER A 102 15.17 4.55 2.82
CA SER A 102 15.35 4.23 1.40
C SER A 102 14.17 4.71 0.56
N ARG A 103 14.48 5.12 -0.66
CA ARG A 103 13.45 5.45 -1.65
C ARG A 103 12.81 4.18 -2.16
N VAL A 104 11.50 4.18 -2.24
CA VAL A 104 10.76 3.02 -2.68
C VAL A 104 9.57 3.41 -3.55
N TYR A 105 9.30 2.55 -4.51
CA TYR A 105 8.08 2.48 -5.29
C TYR A 105 7.65 1.02 -5.37
N ASP A 106 6.44 0.76 -5.81
CA ASP A 106 5.85 -0.57 -5.94
C ASP A 106 6.81 -1.65 -6.48
N PRO A 107 7.55 -1.46 -7.60
CA PRO A 107 8.42 -2.51 -8.14
C PRO A 107 9.54 -2.95 -7.17
N ILE A 108 10.04 -2.03 -6.35
CA ILE A 108 11.08 -2.36 -5.37
C ILE A 108 10.49 -3.24 -4.26
N ILE A 109 9.27 -2.94 -3.81
CA ILE A 109 8.58 -3.76 -2.82
C ILE A 109 8.24 -5.14 -3.41
N GLN A 110 7.79 -5.23 -4.65
CA GLN A 110 7.57 -6.52 -5.31
C GLN A 110 8.84 -7.38 -5.31
N ALA A 111 9.98 -6.79 -5.63
CA ALA A 111 11.25 -7.52 -5.65
C ALA A 111 11.69 -7.95 -4.25
N LEU A 112 11.72 -7.03 -3.28
CA LEU A 112 12.23 -7.29 -1.94
C LEU A 112 11.31 -8.20 -1.10
N SER A 113 10.03 -8.22 -1.39
CA SER A 113 9.08 -9.13 -0.73
C SER A 113 9.14 -10.57 -1.25
N GLY A 114 9.88 -10.85 -2.31
CA GLY A 114 9.89 -12.17 -2.97
C GLY A 114 8.74 -12.40 -3.95
N ALA A 115 7.83 -11.45 -4.13
CA ALA A 115 6.69 -11.59 -5.04
C ALA A 115 7.13 -11.87 -6.48
N THR A 116 8.26 -11.33 -6.91
CA THR A 116 8.82 -11.55 -8.24
C THR A 116 9.36 -12.98 -8.43
N ASP A 117 9.84 -13.58 -7.35
CA ASP A 117 10.31 -14.98 -7.37
C ASP A 117 9.14 -15.96 -7.42
N ILE A 118 8.07 -15.69 -6.67
CA ILE A 118 6.82 -16.46 -6.76
C ILE A 118 6.27 -16.47 -8.19
N GLN A 119 6.45 -15.36 -8.93
CA GLN A 119 6.03 -15.21 -10.34
C GLN A 119 7.13 -15.58 -11.35
N ALA A 120 8.24 -16.17 -10.89
CA ALA A 120 9.34 -16.52 -11.77
C ALA A 120 8.90 -17.45 -12.91
N ASP A 121 9.53 -17.28 -14.04
CA ASP A 121 9.39 -18.21 -15.17
C ASP A 121 9.87 -19.61 -14.76
N ARG A 122 9.04 -20.60 -14.97
CA ARG A 122 9.32 -21.97 -14.48
C ARG A 122 10.39 -22.70 -15.24
N GLU A 123 10.59 -22.36 -16.52
CA GLU A 123 11.61 -22.99 -17.35
C GLU A 123 12.97 -22.35 -17.13
N THR A 124 13.00 -21.03 -17.02
CA THR A 124 14.25 -20.27 -16.94
C THR A 124 14.61 -19.81 -15.52
N GLY A 125 13.69 -19.86 -14.57
CA GLY A 125 13.86 -19.29 -13.22
C GLY A 125 13.92 -17.77 -13.19
N GLN A 126 13.65 -17.07 -14.31
CA GLN A 126 13.73 -15.61 -14.36
C GLN A 126 12.60 -14.97 -13.54
N PRO A 127 12.92 -14.14 -12.52
CA PRO A 127 11.91 -13.41 -11.74
C PRO A 127 11.04 -12.52 -12.64
N LYS A 128 9.75 -12.46 -12.33
CA LYS A 128 8.78 -11.66 -13.09
C LYS A 128 7.98 -10.75 -12.17
N MET A 129 7.82 -9.49 -12.57
CA MET A 129 6.94 -8.54 -11.90
C MET A 129 5.47 -8.82 -12.21
N PHE A 130 4.61 -8.62 -11.23
CA PHE A 130 3.20 -8.38 -11.54
C PHE A 130 3.07 -7.10 -12.37
N ARG A 131 2.32 -7.16 -13.46
CA ARG A 131 2.13 -6.01 -14.38
C ARG A 131 1.11 -4.98 -13.85
N ILE A 132 0.86 -4.99 -12.55
CA ILE A 132 0.04 -4.02 -11.82
C ILE A 132 0.81 -3.58 -10.58
N ILE A 133 0.48 -2.42 -10.03
CA ILE A 133 1.04 -1.91 -8.77
C ILE A 133 0.45 -2.69 -7.59
N ILE A 134 0.83 -3.95 -7.46
CA ILE A 134 0.22 -4.88 -6.49
C ILE A 134 0.57 -4.50 -5.05
N ALA A 135 1.80 -4.03 -4.79
CA ALA A 135 2.22 -3.65 -3.45
C ALA A 135 1.45 -2.43 -2.94
N ASP A 136 1.23 -1.42 -3.79
CA ASP A 136 0.39 -0.26 -3.47
C ASP A 136 -1.05 -0.69 -3.17
N LYS A 137 -1.61 -1.61 -3.97
CA LYS A 137 -2.99 -2.08 -3.79
C LYS A 137 -3.18 -2.86 -2.50
N VAL A 138 -2.27 -3.80 -2.22
CA VAL A 138 -2.28 -4.59 -0.97
C VAL A 138 -2.15 -3.65 0.23
N THR A 139 -1.20 -2.72 0.19
CA THR A 139 -1.03 -1.72 1.26
C THR A 139 -2.29 -0.87 1.45
N SER A 140 -2.95 -0.49 0.36
CA SER A 140 -4.19 0.29 0.43
C SER A 140 -5.34 -0.48 1.10
N LEU A 141 -5.47 -1.79 0.81
CA LEU A 141 -6.46 -2.65 1.47
C LEU A 141 -6.13 -2.85 2.94
N THR A 142 -4.86 -3.08 3.28
CA THR A 142 -4.38 -3.19 4.66
C THR A 142 -4.65 -1.89 5.43
N ALA A 143 -4.39 -0.73 4.80
CA ALA A 143 -4.70 0.57 5.39
C ALA A 143 -6.20 0.75 5.66
N ALA A 144 -7.05 0.39 4.70
CA ALA A 144 -8.51 0.48 4.86
C ALA A 144 -9.01 -0.41 6.02
N GLN A 145 -8.48 -1.64 6.13
CA GLN A 145 -8.79 -2.57 7.23
C GLN A 145 -8.33 -1.99 8.57
N ALA A 146 -7.09 -1.51 8.67
CA ALA A 146 -6.54 -0.96 9.90
C ALA A 146 -7.29 0.29 10.35
N ILE A 147 -7.63 1.19 9.42
CA ILE A 147 -8.42 2.40 9.70
C ILE A 147 -9.81 2.02 10.21
N SER A 148 -10.50 1.09 9.56
CA SER A 148 -11.83 0.66 9.98
C SER A 148 -11.82 0.05 11.38
N SER A 149 -10.81 -0.77 11.68
CA SER A 149 -10.61 -1.38 13.00
C SER A 149 -10.31 -0.32 14.07
N ALA A 150 -9.48 0.68 13.75
CA ALA A 150 -9.14 1.76 14.67
C ALA A 150 -10.33 2.69 14.93
N LEU A 151 -11.16 2.99 13.91
CA LEU A 151 -12.39 3.74 14.06
C LEU A 151 -13.39 3.01 14.97
N PHE A 152 -13.53 1.69 14.77
CA PHE A 152 -14.37 0.87 15.63
C PHE A 152 -13.86 0.84 17.08
N ALA A 153 -12.54 0.69 17.28
CA ALA A 153 -11.94 0.72 18.60
C ALA A 153 -12.13 2.08 19.30
N ARG A 154 -11.99 3.18 18.53
CA ARG A 154 -12.26 4.53 19.02
C ARG A 154 -13.69 4.69 19.49
N GLU A 155 -14.66 4.24 18.69
CA GLU A 155 -16.08 4.31 19.02
C GLU A 155 -16.42 3.49 20.27
N LYS A 156 -15.83 2.32 20.43
CA LYS A 156 -16.10 1.42 21.56
C LYS A 156 -15.37 1.78 22.85
N LYS A 157 -14.16 2.30 22.74
CA LYS A 157 -13.24 2.48 23.88
C LYS A 157 -12.76 3.91 24.08
N GLY A 158 -13.10 4.83 23.19
CA GLY A 158 -12.59 6.21 23.22
C GLY A 158 -11.09 6.35 22.95
N ILE A 159 -10.45 5.29 22.38
CA ILE A 159 -8.99 5.25 22.18
C ILE A 159 -8.69 5.59 20.72
N SER A 160 -8.04 6.71 20.50
CA SER A 160 -7.46 7.07 19.22
C SER A 160 -6.08 6.46 19.06
N GLN A 161 -5.70 6.12 17.84
CA GLN A 161 -4.48 5.37 17.52
C GLN A 161 -3.64 6.04 16.44
N HIS A 162 -2.32 5.80 16.49
CA HIS A 162 -1.42 6.00 15.36
C HIS A 162 -1.21 4.64 14.68
N ILE A 163 -1.54 4.58 13.40
CA ILE A 163 -1.34 3.40 12.56
C ILE A 163 -0.08 3.64 11.74
N GLU A 164 0.89 2.76 11.89
CA GLU A 164 2.11 2.75 11.09
C GLU A 164 2.11 1.52 10.18
N LEU A 165 2.14 1.72 8.88
CA LEU A 165 2.13 0.66 7.88
C LEU A 165 3.41 0.68 7.05
N SER A 166 3.98 -0.50 6.89
CA SER A 166 5.05 -0.79 5.94
C SER A 166 4.46 -1.48 4.71
N MET A 167 4.82 -0.99 3.53
CA MET A 167 4.43 -1.65 2.27
C MET A 167 5.04 -3.05 2.17
N LEU A 168 6.29 -3.21 2.62
CA LEU A 168 6.96 -4.51 2.62
C LEU A 168 6.23 -5.51 3.52
N ASP A 169 5.91 -5.12 4.76
CA ASP A 169 5.21 -6.00 5.68
C ASP A 169 3.80 -6.35 5.21
N SER A 170 3.10 -5.39 4.58
CA SER A 170 1.80 -5.62 3.98
C SER A 170 1.86 -6.67 2.88
N MET A 171 2.87 -6.59 1.99
CA MET A 171 3.09 -7.57 0.93
C MET A 171 3.47 -8.93 1.49
N LEU A 172 4.42 -8.99 2.42
CA LEU A 172 4.83 -10.25 3.06
C LEU A 172 3.63 -10.92 3.75
N SER A 173 2.84 -10.16 4.49
CA SER A 173 1.64 -10.69 5.15
C SER A 173 0.60 -11.24 4.16
N PHE A 174 0.47 -10.62 2.99
CA PHE A 174 -0.53 -11.01 1.98
C PHE A 174 -0.27 -12.40 1.38
N PHE A 175 0.98 -12.71 1.06
CA PHE A 175 1.31 -14.00 0.44
C PHE A 175 2.16 -14.91 1.35
N TRP A 176 2.18 -14.64 2.65
CA TRP A 176 2.98 -15.39 3.61
C TRP A 176 2.75 -16.89 3.57
N PRO A 177 1.50 -17.41 3.51
CA PRO A 177 1.27 -18.84 3.48
C PRO A 177 1.92 -19.52 2.28
N GLU A 178 1.79 -18.94 1.10
CA GLU A 178 2.35 -19.49 -0.14
C GLU A 178 3.86 -19.26 -0.25
N GLY A 179 4.32 -18.05 0.09
CA GLY A 179 5.73 -17.66 -0.01
C GLY A 179 6.63 -18.38 0.97
N MET A 180 6.12 -18.71 2.17
CA MET A 180 6.89 -19.36 3.22
C MET A 180 6.85 -20.89 3.17
N ALA A 181 5.89 -21.48 2.49
CA ALA A 181 5.64 -22.91 2.56
C ALA A 181 6.84 -23.81 2.18
N GLY A 182 7.74 -23.30 1.34
CA GLY A 182 8.95 -24.05 0.94
C GLY A 182 10.20 -23.76 1.79
N ILE A 183 10.15 -22.76 2.69
CA ILE A 183 11.34 -22.27 3.42
C ILE A 183 11.21 -22.26 4.94
N VAL A 184 10.04 -22.67 5.47
CA VAL A 184 9.76 -22.65 6.91
C VAL A 184 10.53 -23.76 7.64
N PHE A 185 10.77 -24.88 6.98
CA PHE A 185 11.45 -26.02 7.57
C PHE A 185 12.95 -25.96 7.26
N ALA A 186 13.78 -26.10 8.28
CA ALA A 186 15.21 -26.21 8.15
C ALA A 186 15.58 -27.66 7.79
N GLU A 187 16.52 -27.82 6.84
CA GLU A 187 17.07 -29.10 6.41
C GLU A 187 16.08 -30.08 5.72
N ASN A 188 16.58 -31.13 5.12
CA ASN A 188 15.96 -32.10 4.19
C ASN A 188 14.68 -32.85 4.68
N GLU A 189 13.96 -32.34 5.65
CA GLU A 189 12.77 -32.97 6.21
C GLU A 189 11.46 -32.60 5.51
N VAL A 190 11.53 -31.98 4.32
CA VAL A 190 10.34 -31.51 3.61
C VAL A 190 9.86 -32.53 2.61
N ASP A 191 8.73 -33.13 2.87
CA ASP A 191 7.95 -33.80 1.83
C ASP A 191 7.37 -32.71 0.90
N VAL A 192 8.12 -32.41 -0.17
CA VAL A 192 7.80 -31.31 -1.09
C VAL A 192 6.60 -31.72 -1.95
N ARG A 193 5.41 -31.63 -1.37
CA ARG A 193 4.18 -31.58 -2.18
C ARG A 193 4.11 -30.22 -2.85
N LYS A 194 3.90 -30.22 -4.16
CA LYS A 194 3.71 -28.98 -4.91
C LYS A 194 2.49 -28.24 -4.36
N LEU A 195 2.70 -27.05 -3.84
CA LEU A 195 1.60 -26.19 -3.40
C LEU A 195 0.64 -25.92 -4.57
N GLN A 196 -0.66 -25.76 -4.23
CA GLN A 196 -1.71 -25.54 -5.21
C GLN A 196 -1.46 -24.34 -6.13
N GLY A 197 -0.83 -23.27 -5.66
CA GLY A 197 -0.38 -22.12 -6.46
C GLY A 197 0.88 -22.35 -7.28
N SER A 198 1.54 -23.52 -7.15
CA SER A 198 2.80 -23.82 -7.84
C SER A 198 2.63 -24.36 -9.27
N GLN A 199 1.43 -24.49 -9.78
CA GLN A 199 1.14 -25.01 -11.11
C GLN A 199 0.55 -23.92 -11.99
N ASP A 200 1.04 -23.85 -13.25
CA ASP A 200 0.35 -23.07 -14.26
C ASP A 200 -0.88 -23.86 -14.72
N LEU A 201 -2.03 -23.39 -14.32
CA LEU A 201 -3.32 -24.00 -14.64
C LEU A 201 -3.90 -23.43 -15.94
N ILE A 202 -3.04 -22.93 -16.83
CA ILE A 202 -3.43 -22.34 -18.11
C ILE A 202 -2.92 -23.26 -19.22
N TYR A 203 -3.83 -23.78 -19.99
CA TYR A 203 -3.56 -24.73 -21.07
C TYR A 203 -3.97 -24.12 -22.40
N LYS A 204 -3.13 -24.32 -23.42
CA LYS A 204 -3.45 -23.91 -24.79
C LYS A 204 -4.49 -24.87 -25.38
N ALA A 205 -5.63 -24.32 -25.81
CA ALA A 205 -6.61 -25.03 -26.63
C ALA A 205 -6.39 -24.69 -28.11
N GLN A 206 -7.26 -25.16 -28.98
CA GLN A 206 -7.12 -24.99 -30.43
C GLN A 206 -7.03 -23.51 -30.84
N ASP A 207 -7.86 -22.66 -30.25
CA ASP A 207 -8.04 -21.24 -30.62
C ASP A 207 -7.78 -20.27 -29.47
N LYS A 208 -7.75 -20.74 -28.21
CA LYS A 208 -7.67 -19.91 -27.01
C LYS A 208 -6.87 -20.60 -25.91
N TYR A 209 -7.01 -20.08 -24.69
CA TYR A 209 -6.47 -20.68 -23.47
C TYR A 209 -7.61 -21.04 -22.53
N ILE A 210 -7.46 -22.12 -21.83
CA ILE A 210 -8.37 -22.56 -20.77
C ILE A 210 -7.62 -22.69 -19.46
N THR A 211 -8.35 -22.60 -18.35
CA THR A 211 -7.83 -22.96 -17.04
C THR A 211 -8.56 -24.20 -16.56
N ALA A 212 -7.81 -25.15 -16.01
CA ALA A 212 -8.36 -26.35 -15.40
C ALA A 212 -7.46 -26.79 -14.23
N GLY A 213 -8.06 -27.27 -13.17
CA GLY A 213 -7.35 -27.84 -12.02
C GLY A 213 -8.25 -28.84 -11.29
N ALA A 214 -7.72 -30.01 -10.99
CA ALA A 214 -8.35 -30.96 -10.09
C ALA A 214 -7.89 -30.64 -8.66
N VAL A 215 -8.82 -30.50 -7.73
CA VAL A 215 -8.57 -30.20 -6.31
C VAL A 215 -8.76 -31.45 -5.44
N SER A 216 -9.50 -32.42 -5.94
CA SER A 216 -9.73 -33.74 -5.32
C SER A 216 -10.02 -34.79 -6.39
N ASP A 217 -9.79 -36.04 -6.07
CA ASP A 217 -10.21 -37.19 -6.86
C ASP A 217 -11.74 -37.35 -6.84
#